data_37ead42fdf82c7876b880f2388df1b66
#
_entry.id   37ead42fdf82c7876b880f2388df1b66
#
_cell.length_a   1.000
_cell.length_b   1.000
_cell.length_c   1.000
_cell.angle_alpha   90.00
_cell.angle_beta   90.00
_cell.angle_gamma   90.00
#
_symmetry.space_group_name_H-M   'P 1'
#
loop_
_entity.id
_entity.type
_entity.pdbx_description
1 polymer ?
#
loop_
_entity_poly.entity_id
_entity_poly.type
_entity_poly.pdbx_seq_one_letter_code
_entity_poly.pdbx_strand_id
1 'polypeptide(L)'
;MVKKIKLICFLLIILFSETFANRVIGYYPYWVQTTFLPQNIDFETFTHINHAFAWPDINGEIVAPSSSFFNTETSTYIHGQDSKFILSLGGWGQTQGFISSTSSHELRTIFIDNIIEKLNNFDYDGVDIDWEHPQSFEQRDNLTQFIAELDSTLNTFNPELLITMAVPISNWSGQWYDFNNLKLHVDFFNAMTYDIHGGWSSHAGHNSPLYQSPQGDPDGSVQTGINYLISRGIPPEKLNMGIPFWGKQYNTSMINGNYTGTVVDMYYNTITPLIGNGWVYEWDNVAKCPYLVKDDLTKIITYDNPLSVEYKCNYAKVRNLGGVMVWALGYDDMNMSESLTGAINMHWLSVPENESDILPNDVNIAIYPNPFNPETKIKFNILQDGNVRIIIYNLRGERVGLIENNYYHSGTHLIKYHPETSHDNFSSGVYFLELITPTKRLTEKILYLK
;
A
#
# COMPACT_ATOMS: atom_id res chain seq x y z
N MET A 1 -66.54 7.64 25.57
CA MET A 1 -65.16 7.89 26.03
C MET A 1 -64.24 6.97 25.24
N VAL A 2 -63.70 7.40 24.09
CA VAL A 2 -62.86 6.59 23.17
C VAL A 2 -61.43 7.00 23.41
N LYS A 3 -60.60 6.09 23.96
CA LYS A 3 -59.15 6.27 24.14
C LYS A 3 -58.45 6.11 22.81
N LYS A 4 -57.87 7.20 22.28
CA LYS A 4 -56.94 7.16 21.16
C LYS A 4 -55.60 6.57 21.62
N ILE A 5 -55.28 5.38 21.12
CA ILE A 5 -53.92 4.79 21.25
C ILE A 5 -53.04 5.44 20.16
N LYS A 6 -52.05 6.21 20.61
CA LYS A 6 -50.99 6.71 19.72
C LYS A 6 -49.97 5.59 19.51
N LEU A 7 -49.93 5.03 18.30
CA LEU A 7 -48.89 4.12 17.84
C LEU A 7 -47.64 4.96 17.54
N ILE A 8 -46.61 4.85 18.36
CA ILE A 8 -45.30 5.44 18.11
C ILE A 8 -44.53 4.41 17.31
N CYS A 9 -44.39 4.63 16.01
CA CYS A 9 -43.43 3.90 15.17
C CYS A 9 -42.02 4.37 15.51
N PHE A 10 -41.27 3.51 16.22
CA PHE A 10 -39.83 3.64 16.33
C PHE A 10 -39.21 3.25 14.96
N LEU A 11 -38.76 4.23 14.21
CA LEU A 11 -37.91 3.99 13.03
C LEU A 11 -36.52 3.60 13.56
N LEU A 12 -36.20 2.30 13.53
CA LEU A 12 -34.84 1.81 13.72
C LEU A 12 -34.06 2.26 12.48
N ILE A 13 -33.32 3.36 12.60
CA ILE A 13 -32.26 3.68 11.66
C ILE A 13 -31.14 2.69 11.94
N ILE A 14 -31.10 1.59 11.20
CA ILE A 14 -29.92 0.73 11.13
C ILE A 14 -28.91 1.57 10.36
N LEU A 15 -28.02 2.22 11.09
CA LEU A 15 -26.76 2.71 10.54
C LEU A 15 -25.99 1.46 10.13
N PHE A 16 -26.08 1.09 8.85
CA PHE A 16 -25.03 0.30 8.23
C PHE A 16 -23.77 1.19 8.31
N SER A 17 -22.94 0.96 9.30
CA SER A 17 -21.54 1.29 9.13
C SER A 17 -21.11 0.39 7.97
N GLU A 18 -20.92 0.97 6.79
CA GLU A 18 -20.11 0.32 5.76
C GLU A 18 -18.77 0.09 6.44
N THR A 19 -18.54 -1.13 6.88
CA THR A 19 -17.20 -1.60 7.20
C THR A 19 -16.49 -1.52 5.87
N PHE A 20 -15.64 -0.50 5.69
CA PHE A 20 -14.75 -0.43 4.55
C PHE A 20 -14.03 -1.76 4.49
N ALA A 21 -14.39 -2.58 3.52
CA ALA A 21 -13.81 -3.90 3.37
C ALA A 21 -12.31 -3.70 3.16
N ASN A 22 -11.49 -4.21 4.08
CA ASN A 22 -10.04 -4.17 3.98
C ASN A 22 -9.60 -5.00 2.77
N ARG A 23 -9.56 -4.37 1.58
CA ARG A 23 -9.19 -5.06 0.35
C ARG A 23 -7.72 -5.43 0.36
N VAL A 24 -7.41 -6.64 -0.06
CA VAL A 24 -6.06 -7.08 -0.43
C VAL A 24 -6.14 -7.65 -1.82
N ILE A 25 -5.52 -6.96 -2.77
CA ILE A 25 -5.52 -7.33 -4.18
C ILE A 25 -4.19 -7.99 -4.52
N GLY A 26 -4.20 -9.18 -5.10
CA GLY A 26 -3.01 -9.85 -5.62
C GLY A 26 -3.04 -9.91 -7.15
N TYR A 27 -2.05 -9.30 -7.81
CA TYR A 27 -1.86 -9.52 -9.24
C TYR A 27 -1.24 -10.90 -9.47
N TYR A 28 -1.89 -11.72 -10.30
CA TYR A 28 -1.50 -13.09 -10.63
C TYR A 28 -1.03 -13.18 -12.09
N PRO A 29 0.27 -12.93 -12.36
CA PRO A 29 0.79 -12.88 -13.72
C PRO A 29 0.80 -14.25 -14.40
N TYR A 30 0.49 -14.30 -15.70
CA TYR A 30 0.43 -15.55 -16.47
C TYR A 30 1.75 -16.33 -16.46
N TRP A 31 2.89 -15.65 -16.38
CA TRP A 31 4.22 -16.30 -16.42
C TRP A 31 4.60 -17.01 -15.12
N VAL A 32 3.91 -16.79 -14.01
CA VAL A 32 4.13 -17.57 -12.78
C VAL A 32 3.17 -18.74 -12.63
N GLN A 33 2.08 -18.80 -13.40
CA GLN A 33 0.97 -19.75 -13.21
C GLN A 33 1.36 -21.22 -13.42
N THR A 34 2.50 -21.50 -14.04
CA THR A 34 3.04 -22.87 -14.18
C THR A 34 3.83 -23.33 -12.94
N THR A 35 4.33 -22.40 -12.12
CA THR A 35 5.18 -22.69 -10.95
C THR A 35 4.52 -22.28 -9.63
N PHE A 36 3.63 -21.32 -9.67
CA PHE A 36 2.80 -20.86 -8.55
C PHE A 36 1.33 -21.06 -8.95
N LEU A 37 0.78 -22.20 -8.55
CA LEU A 37 -0.59 -22.58 -8.91
C LEU A 37 -1.61 -21.84 -8.05
N PRO A 38 -2.90 -21.75 -8.46
CA PRO A 38 -3.95 -21.12 -7.63
C PRO A 38 -4.02 -21.66 -6.20
N GLN A 39 -3.68 -22.95 -5.98
CA GLN A 39 -3.64 -23.59 -4.67
C GLN A 39 -2.53 -23.06 -3.75
N ASN A 40 -1.58 -22.32 -4.29
CA ASN A 40 -0.50 -21.70 -3.52
C ASN A 40 -0.85 -20.28 -3.05
N ILE A 41 -1.98 -19.72 -3.51
CA ILE A 41 -2.45 -18.39 -3.11
C ILE A 41 -2.99 -18.48 -1.67
N ASP A 42 -2.59 -17.55 -0.83
CA ASP A 42 -3.12 -17.40 0.53
C ASP A 42 -4.45 -16.62 0.53
N PHE A 43 -5.56 -17.35 0.40
CA PHE A 43 -6.90 -16.77 0.38
C PHE A 43 -7.39 -16.27 1.75
N GLU A 44 -6.68 -16.55 2.85
CA GLU A 44 -6.93 -15.87 4.13
C GLU A 44 -6.48 -14.41 4.05
N THR A 45 -5.55 -14.10 3.13
CA THR A 45 -5.02 -12.75 2.93
C THR A 45 -5.64 -12.05 1.72
N PHE A 46 -5.71 -12.71 0.55
CA PHE A 46 -6.13 -12.08 -0.69
C PHE A 46 -7.64 -12.13 -0.90
N THR A 47 -8.29 -10.96 -0.94
CA THR A 47 -9.73 -10.81 -1.19
C THR A 47 -10.08 -10.72 -2.68
N HIS A 48 -9.12 -10.29 -3.51
CA HIS A 48 -9.26 -10.11 -4.94
C HIS A 48 -8.00 -10.58 -5.65
N ILE A 49 -8.18 -11.32 -6.72
CA ILE A 49 -7.09 -11.82 -7.57
C ILE A 49 -7.23 -11.21 -8.96
N ASN A 50 -6.31 -10.34 -9.33
CA ASN A 50 -6.23 -9.76 -10.67
C ASN A 50 -5.46 -10.69 -11.60
N HIS A 51 -6.16 -11.33 -12.54
CA HIS A 51 -5.59 -12.25 -13.53
C HIS A 51 -4.85 -11.47 -14.62
N ALA A 52 -3.55 -11.41 -14.55
CA ALA A 52 -2.69 -10.53 -15.34
C ALA A 52 -1.84 -11.32 -16.36
N PHE A 53 -1.79 -10.93 -17.60
CA PHE A 53 -2.56 -9.95 -18.33
C PHE A 53 -3.09 -10.53 -19.63
N ALA A 54 -4.27 -10.10 -20.03
CA ALA A 54 -4.67 -10.03 -21.42
C ALA A 54 -4.63 -8.57 -21.88
N TRP A 55 -4.80 -8.28 -23.17
CA TRP A 55 -4.75 -6.92 -23.69
C TRP A 55 -5.63 -6.76 -24.93
N PRO A 56 -6.15 -5.56 -25.21
CA PRO A 56 -6.84 -5.30 -26.47
C PRO A 56 -5.86 -5.27 -27.65
N ASP A 57 -6.29 -5.80 -28.81
CA ASP A 57 -5.65 -5.53 -30.08
C ASP A 57 -6.16 -4.18 -30.69
N ILE A 58 -5.71 -3.87 -31.89
CA ILE A 58 -6.10 -2.62 -32.58
C ILE A 58 -7.58 -2.59 -33.00
N ASN A 59 -8.29 -3.70 -32.99
CA ASN A 59 -9.71 -3.83 -33.34
C ASN A 59 -10.60 -3.94 -32.10
N GLY A 60 -10.03 -3.96 -30.88
CA GLY A 60 -10.75 -4.14 -29.63
C GLY A 60 -10.97 -5.61 -29.24
N GLU A 61 -10.36 -6.58 -29.97
CA GLU A 61 -10.36 -7.97 -29.58
C GLU A 61 -9.44 -8.21 -28.39
N ILE A 62 -9.82 -9.06 -27.45
CA ILE A 62 -9.00 -9.36 -26.28
C ILE A 62 -8.05 -10.51 -26.59
N VAL A 63 -6.76 -10.19 -26.62
CA VAL A 63 -5.66 -11.13 -26.86
C VAL A 63 -5.16 -11.70 -25.54
N ALA A 64 -5.02 -13.02 -25.48
CA ALA A 64 -4.43 -13.73 -24.35
C ALA A 64 -2.96 -14.10 -24.61
N PRO A 65 -2.12 -14.17 -23.55
CA PRO A 65 -0.71 -14.57 -23.69
C PRO A 65 -0.54 -16.04 -24.09
N SER A 66 -1.54 -16.87 -23.86
CA SER A 66 -1.57 -18.30 -24.24
C SER A 66 -3.01 -18.77 -24.40
N SER A 67 -3.19 -19.92 -25.08
CA SER A 67 -4.51 -20.54 -25.24
C SER A 67 -5.12 -21.08 -23.93
N SER A 68 -4.32 -21.28 -22.90
CA SER A 68 -4.73 -21.74 -21.57
C SER A 68 -4.99 -20.63 -20.58
N PHE A 69 -4.76 -19.36 -20.94
CA PHE A 69 -4.96 -18.21 -20.04
C PHE A 69 -6.42 -18.14 -19.59
N PHE A 70 -7.35 -18.09 -20.52
CA PHE A 70 -8.77 -18.11 -20.21
C PHE A 70 -9.25 -19.53 -19.92
N ASN A 71 -9.58 -19.81 -18.67
CA ASN A 71 -10.14 -21.10 -18.25
C ASN A 71 -11.06 -20.94 -17.02
N THR A 72 -12.11 -21.75 -16.96
CA THR A 72 -13.10 -21.72 -15.88
C THR A 72 -12.67 -22.53 -14.65
N GLU A 73 -11.62 -23.33 -14.74
CA GLU A 73 -11.12 -24.09 -13.59
C GLU A 73 -10.49 -23.16 -12.55
N THR A 74 -9.75 -22.15 -13.02
CA THR A 74 -9.13 -21.15 -12.15
C THR A 74 -10.18 -20.28 -11.47
N SER A 75 -11.18 -19.75 -12.19
CA SER A 75 -12.24 -18.93 -11.60
C SER A 75 -13.07 -19.74 -10.59
N THR A 76 -13.48 -20.96 -10.95
CA THR A 76 -14.20 -21.86 -10.04
C THR A 76 -13.40 -22.14 -8.75
N TYR A 77 -12.09 -22.36 -8.87
CA TYR A 77 -11.24 -22.59 -7.71
C TYR A 77 -11.16 -21.35 -6.79
N ILE A 78 -10.93 -20.16 -7.37
CA ILE A 78 -10.81 -18.90 -6.62
C ILE A 78 -12.13 -18.55 -5.94
N HIS A 79 -13.27 -18.68 -6.62
CA HIS A 79 -14.59 -18.48 -6.02
C HIS A 79 -14.89 -19.46 -4.88
N GLY A 80 -14.41 -20.69 -4.99
CA GLY A 80 -14.49 -21.69 -3.91
C GLY A 80 -13.71 -21.29 -2.63
N GLN A 81 -12.91 -20.23 -2.69
CA GLN A 81 -12.14 -19.66 -1.58
C GLN A 81 -12.69 -18.28 -1.12
N ASP A 82 -13.90 -17.91 -1.51
CA ASP A 82 -14.55 -16.62 -1.21
C ASP A 82 -13.75 -15.38 -1.67
N SER A 83 -12.92 -15.52 -2.72
CA SER A 83 -12.17 -14.41 -3.33
C SER A 83 -12.74 -14.03 -4.67
N LYS A 84 -12.64 -12.74 -5.01
CA LYS A 84 -13.01 -12.21 -6.31
C LYS A 84 -11.92 -12.48 -7.35
N PHE A 85 -12.34 -12.82 -8.58
CA PHE A 85 -11.44 -13.06 -9.71
C PHE A 85 -11.69 -12.00 -10.79
N ILE A 86 -10.70 -11.14 -11.06
CA ILE A 86 -10.83 -9.95 -11.91
C ILE A 86 -9.90 -10.09 -13.11
N LEU A 87 -10.42 -9.89 -14.31
CA LEU A 87 -9.61 -9.86 -15.53
C LEU A 87 -8.82 -8.57 -15.63
N SER A 88 -7.49 -8.63 -15.54
CA SER A 88 -6.64 -7.46 -15.73
C SER A 88 -6.20 -7.35 -17.19
N LEU A 89 -6.52 -6.18 -17.78
CA LEU A 89 -6.22 -5.85 -19.18
C LEU A 89 -5.12 -4.80 -19.25
N GLY A 90 -4.01 -5.12 -19.94
CA GLY A 90 -2.92 -4.19 -20.19
C GLY A 90 -1.57 -4.69 -19.71
N GLY A 91 -0.97 -3.93 -18.77
CA GLY A 91 0.41 -4.08 -18.33
C GLY A 91 1.40 -3.32 -19.21
N TRP A 92 2.65 -3.24 -18.74
CA TRP A 92 3.70 -2.47 -19.39
C TRP A 92 3.90 -2.83 -20.87
N GLY A 93 3.84 -1.83 -21.74
CA GLY A 93 4.08 -1.98 -23.18
C GLY A 93 2.84 -2.33 -24.01
N GLN A 94 1.69 -2.64 -23.42
CA GLN A 94 0.45 -3.00 -24.14
C GLN A 94 -0.44 -1.76 -24.45
N THR A 95 0.18 -0.66 -24.84
CA THR A 95 -0.51 0.64 -25.03
C THR A 95 -1.25 0.76 -26.36
N GLN A 96 -0.73 0.16 -27.45
CA GLN A 96 -1.23 0.40 -28.82
C GLN A 96 -2.67 -0.08 -29.01
N GLY A 97 -3.04 -1.22 -28.42
CA GLY A 97 -4.41 -1.73 -28.48
C GLY A 97 -5.40 -0.76 -27.84
N PHE A 98 -5.08 -0.23 -26.65
CA PHE A 98 -5.92 0.78 -25.99
C PHE A 98 -6.08 2.05 -26.80
N ILE A 99 -4.99 2.59 -27.39
CA ILE A 99 -5.06 3.78 -28.23
C ILE A 99 -6.07 3.57 -29.34
N SER A 100 -6.04 2.44 -30.02
CA SER A 100 -6.93 2.15 -31.14
C SER A 100 -8.36 1.85 -30.67
N SER A 101 -8.53 0.90 -29.75
CA SER A 101 -9.85 0.41 -29.32
C SER A 101 -10.68 1.46 -28.57
N THR A 102 -10.06 2.51 -28.01
CA THR A 102 -10.78 3.60 -27.33
C THR A 102 -11.01 4.82 -28.21
N SER A 103 -10.49 4.87 -29.45
CA SER A 103 -10.40 6.08 -30.27
C SER A 103 -11.74 6.58 -30.82
N SER A 104 -12.75 5.72 -30.90
CA SER A 104 -14.11 6.09 -31.36
C SER A 104 -15.18 5.34 -30.56
N HIS A 105 -16.40 5.87 -30.56
CA HIS A 105 -17.52 5.18 -29.91
C HIS A 105 -17.76 3.78 -30.46
N GLU A 106 -17.64 3.60 -31.78
CA GLU A 106 -17.81 2.30 -32.42
C GLU A 106 -16.76 1.28 -31.92
N LEU A 107 -15.49 1.66 -31.88
CA LEU A 107 -14.41 0.78 -31.40
C LEU A 107 -14.51 0.51 -29.89
N ARG A 108 -14.91 1.52 -29.09
CA ARG A 108 -15.18 1.29 -27.67
C ARG A 108 -16.33 0.31 -27.45
N THR A 109 -17.41 0.40 -28.24
CA THR A 109 -18.52 -0.56 -28.16
C THR A 109 -18.05 -1.98 -28.42
N ILE A 110 -17.26 -2.21 -29.50
CA ILE A 110 -16.67 -3.52 -29.80
C ILE A 110 -15.80 -4.03 -28.67
N PHE A 111 -14.93 -3.17 -28.12
CA PHE A 111 -14.04 -3.52 -27.05
C PHE A 111 -14.80 -3.88 -25.75
N ILE A 112 -15.84 -3.12 -25.41
CA ILE A 112 -16.70 -3.39 -24.24
C ILE A 112 -17.46 -4.70 -24.42
N ASP A 113 -18.02 -4.98 -25.61
CA ASP A 113 -18.71 -6.23 -25.90
C ASP A 113 -17.76 -7.44 -25.73
N ASN A 114 -16.51 -7.31 -26.19
CA ASN A 114 -15.49 -8.34 -26.01
C ASN A 114 -15.09 -8.51 -24.55
N ILE A 115 -15.01 -7.44 -23.75
CA ILE A 115 -14.80 -7.54 -22.29
C ILE A 115 -15.95 -8.35 -21.68
N ILE A 116 -17.20 -7.98 -21.92
CA ILE A 116 -18.38 -8.65 -21.37
C ILE A 116 -18.40 -10.12 -21.77
N GLU A 117 -18.05 -10.45 -23.02
CA GLU A 117 -17.95 -11.83 -23.47
C GLU A 117 -16.95 -12.62 -22.61
N LYS A 118 -15.75 -12.06 -22.32
CA LYS A 118 -14.75 -12.74 -21.50
C LYS A 118 -15.20 -12.86 -20.04
N LEU A 119 -15.77 -11.79 -19.46
CA LEU A 119 -16.28 -11.84 -18.09
C LEU A 119 -17.33 -12.93 -17.92
N ASN A 120 -18.29 -13.01 -18.84
CA ASN A 120 -19.36 -14.02 -18.79
C ASN A 120 -18.87 -15.44 -19.06
N ASN A 121 -18.01 -15.63 -20.07
CA ASN A 121 -17.60 -16.98 -20.50
C ASN A 121 -16.62 -17.64 -19.53
N PHE A 122 -15.87 -16.84 -18.75
CA PHE A 122 -14.82 -17.33 -17.84
C PHE A 122 -15.09 -16.99 -16.38
N ASP A 123 -16.31 -16.51 -16.07
CA ASP A 123 -16.81 -16.28 -14.71
C ASP A 123 -15.90 -15.33 -13.92
N TYR A 124 -15.57 -14.16 -14.49
CA TYR A 124 -14.87 -13.10 -13.79
C TYR A 124 -15.85 -12.19 -13.04
N ASP A 125 -15.44 -11.68 -11.88
CA ASP A 125 -16.18 -10.70 -11.07
C ASP A 125 -16.01 -9.25 -11.53
N GLY A 126 -15.24 -9.02 -12.57
CA GLY A 126 -14.99 -7.66 -13.08
C GLY A 126 -13.77 -7.57 -13.95
N VAL A 127 -13.43 -6.32 -14.29
CA VAL A 127 -12.28 -6.00 -15.12
C VAL A 127 -11.42 -4.93 -14.45
N ASP A 128 -10.11 -5.12 -14.53
CA ASP A 128 -9.08 -4.18 -14.11
C ASP A 128 -8.40 -3.59 -15.35
N ILE A 129 -8.30 -2.27 -15.42
CA ILE A 129 -7.70 -1.58 -16.57
C ILE A 129 -6.32 -1.07 -16.18
N ASP A 130 -5.30 -1.67 -16.77
CA ASP A 130 -3.90 -1.34 -16.56
C ASP A 130 -3.26 -0.80 -17.85
N TRP A 131 -3.79 0.34 -18.33
CA TRP A 131 -3.23 1.01 -19.49
C TRP A 131 -2.02 1.85 -19.10
N GLU A 132 -0.84 1.38 -19.42
CA GLU A 132 0.42 2.06 -19.13
C GLU A 132 1.07 2.65 -20.40
N HIS A 133 0.87 3.94 -20.74
CA HIS A 133 -0.07 4.92 -20.19
C HIS A 133 -0.68 5.72 -21.34
N PRO A 134 -1.83 6.40 -21.18
CA PRO A 134 -2.22 7.49 -22.07
C PRO A 134 -1.11 8.54 -22.14
N GLN A 135 -0.91 9.18 -23.30
CA GLN A 135 0.20 10.10 -23.55
C GLN A 135 -0.22 11.43 -24.17
N SER A 136 -1.54 11.66 -24.28
CA SER A 136 -2.13 12.89 -24.82
C SER A 136 -3.46 13.20 -24.18
N PHE A 137 -3.94 14.45 -24.35
CA PHE A 137 -5.28 14.84 -23.92
C PHE A 137 -6.38 14.04 -24.64
N GLU A 138 -6.18 13.72 -25.92
CA GLU A 138 -7.11 12.87 -26.67
C GLU A 138 -7.22 11.47 -26.05
N GLN A 139 -6.11 10.82 -25.76
CA GLN A 139 -6.09 9.50 -25.14
C GLN A 139 -6.66 9.52 -23.71
N ARG A 140 -6.42 10.59 -22.94
CA ARG A 140 -7.06 10.82 -21.64
C ARG A 140 -8.59 10.89 -21.77
N ASP A 141 -9.08 11.67 -22.72
CA ASP A 141 -10.51 11.87 -22.92
C ASP A 141 -11.15 10.56 -23.43
N ASN A 142 -10.47 9.83 -24.31
CA ASN A 142 -10.88 8.53 -24.80
C ASN A 142 -10.95 7.47 -23.66
N LEU A 143 -9.94 7.42 -22.78
CA LEU A 143 -9.96 6.56 -21.60
C LEU A 143 -11.15 6.89 -20.69
N THR A 144 -11.39 8.19 -20.43
CA THR A 144 -12.50 8.63 -19.59
C THR A 144 -13.85 8.23 -20.17
N GLN A 145 -14.04 8.39 -21.48
CA GLN A 145 -15.26 7.98 -22.17
C GLN A 145 -15.42 6.46 -22.17
N PHE A 146 -14.33 5.73 -22.43
CA PHE A 146 -14.32 4.25 -22.39
C PHE A 146 -14.79 3.73 -21.03
N ILE A 147 -14.23 4.24 -19.93
CA ILE A 147 -14.60 3.80 -18.58
C ILE A 147 -16.06 4.15 -18.26
N ALA A 148 -16.56 5.34 -18.67
CA ALA A 148 -17.96 5.71 -18.46
C ALA A 148 -18.94 4.85 -19.28
N GLU A 149 -18.60 4.51 -20.55
CA GLU A 149 -19.39 3.62 -21.40
C GLU A 149 -19.36 2.18 -20.86
N LEU A 150 -18.21 1.71 -20.40
CA LEU A 150 -18.03 0.39 -19.77
C LEU A 150 -18.89 0.26 -18.50
N ASP A 151 -18.83 1.23 -17.58
CA ASP A 151 -19.64 1.27 -16.36
C ASP A 151 -21.15 1.22 -16.68
N SER A 152 -21.61 2.07 -17.60
CA SER A 152 -23.01 2.08 -18.03
C SER A 152 -23.47 0.73 -18.58
N THR A 153 -22.59 0.07 -19.35
CA THR A 153 -22.92 -1.21 -19.98
C THR A 153 -22.88 -2.36 -18.96
N LEU A 154 -21.88 -2.41 -18.09
CA LEU A 154 -21.80 -3.41 -17.03
C LEU A 154 -22.94 -3.29 -16.03
N ASN A 155 -23.31 -2.07 -15.62
CA ASN A 155 -24.48 -1.84 -14.75
C ASN A 155 -25.80 -2.35 -15.35
N THR A 156 -25.91 -2.36 -16.67
CA THR A 156 -27.08 -2.91 -17.37
C THR A 156 -27.00 -4.44 -17.50
N PHE A 157 -25.80 -4.98 -17.69
CA PHE A 157 -25.57 -6.42 -17.84
C PHE A 157 -25.59 -7.14 -16.51
N ASN A 158 -24.74 -6.72 -15.56
CA ASN A 158 -24.66 -7.23 -14.20
C ASN A 158 -24.02 -6.16 -13.29
N PRO A 159 -24.77 -5.48 -12.43
CA PRO A 159 -24.28 -4.39 -11.58
C PRO A 159 -23.33 -4.83 -10.45
N GLU A 160 -23.12 -6.13 -10.25
CA GLU A 160 -22.16 -6.67 -9.26
C GLU A 160 -20.73 -6.75 -9.82
N LEU A 161 -20.54 -6.55 -11.15
CA LEU A 161 -19.24 -6.59 -11.79
C LEU A 161 -18.44 -5.33 -11.48
N LEU A 162 -17.18 -5.52 -11.08
CA LEU A 162 -16.29 -4.45 -10.68
C LEU A 162 -15.52 -3.86 -11.86
N ILE A 163 -15.28 -2.55 -11.80
CA ILE A 163 -14.31 -1.85 -12.65
C ILE A 163 -13.20 -1.33 -11.76
N THR A 164 -11.98 -1.80 -11.97
CA THR A 164 -10.80 -1.35 -11.23
C THR A 164 -9.74 -0.79 -12.17
N MET A 165 -8.79 -0.03 -11.65
CA MET A 165 -7.72 0.52 -12.48
C MET A 165 -6.40 0.52 -11.72
N ALA A 166 -5.32 0.07 -12.37
CA ALA A 166 -3.96 0.39 -11.98
C ALA A 166 -3.62 1.84 -12.40
N VAL A 167 -2.99 2.59 -11.50
CA VAL A 167 -2.75 4.03 -11.75
C VAL A 167 -1.36 4.48 -11.30
N PRO A 168 -0.74 5.39 -12.08
CA PRO A 168 0.55 6.00 -11.74
C PRO A 168 0.41 6.97 -10.56
N ILE A 169 1.51 7.17 -9.85
CA ILE A 169 1.57 7.95 -8.60
C ILE A 169 2.24 9.32 -8.75
N SER A 170 2.54 9.74 -9.95
CA SER A 170 3.20 11.02 -10.20
C SER A 170 2.61 11.74 -11.41
N ASN A 171 2.91 13.01 -11.55
CA ASN A 171 2.44 13.81 -12.68
C ASN A 171 3.10 13.42 -14.01
N TRP A 172 4.15 12.61 -14.02
CA TRP A 172 4.84 12.17 -15.24
C TRP A 172 3.85 11.53 -16.23
N SER A 173 3.07 10.54 -15.80
CA SER A 173 2.01 9.93 -16.59
C SER A 173 0.60 10.25 -16.06
N GLY A 174 0.45 10.50 -14.76
CA GLY A 174 -0.84 10.81 -14.14
C GLY A 174 -1.51 12.10 -14.63
N GLN A 175 -0.79 13.01 -15.30
CA GLN A 175 -1.41 14.15 -15.99
C GLN A 175 -2.40 13.74 -17.09
N TRP A 176 -2.24 12.53 -17.62
CA TRP A 176 -3.08 11.96 -18.67
C TRP A 176 -4.25 11.13 -18.15
N TYR A 177 -4.62 11.27 -16.85
CA TYR A 177 -5.80 10.65 -16.25
C TYR A 177 -6.74 11.73 -15.71
N ASP A 178 -8.01 11.67 -16.11
CA ASP A 178 -9.05 12.52 -15.53
C ASP A 178 -9.65 11.85 -14.29
N PHE A 179 -8.89 11.83 -13.21
CA PHE A 179 -9.30 11.19 -11.96
C PHE A 179 -10.61 11.71 -11.39
N ASN A 180 -10.96 12.97 -11.66
CA ASN A 180 -12.22 13.55 -11.19
C ASN A 180 -13.46 12.92 -11.84
N ASN A 181 -13.36 12.53 -13.10
CA ASN A 181 -14.42 11.81 -13.79
C ASN A 181 -14.28 10.30 -13.61
N LEU A 182 -13.07 9.72 -13.71
CA LEU A 182 -12.84 8.29 -13.54
C LEU A 182 -13.35 7.74 -12.20
N LYS A 183 -13.18 8.48 -11.08
CA LYS A 183 -13.66 8.06 -9.76
C LYS A 183 -15.17 7.86 -9.64
N LEU A 184 -15.96 8.38 -10.60
CA LEU A 184 -17.41 8.22 -10.62
C LEU A 184 -17.83 6.84 -11.15
N HIS A 185 -16.95 6.18 -11.89
CA HIS A 185 -17.21 4.96 -12.66
C HIS A 185 -16.32 3.78 -12.21
N VAL A 186 -15.24 4.05 -11.46
CA VAL A 186 -14.29 3.04 -10.99
C VAL A 186 -14.58 2.71 -9.52
N ASP A 187 -14.64 1.44 -9.17
CA ASP A 187 -14.89 0.97 -7.81
C ASP A 187 -13.69 1.26 -6.91
N PHE A 188 -12.48 0.92 -7.38
CA PHE A 188 -11.24 1.26 -6.68
C PHE A 188 -10.03 1.33 -7.62
N PHE A 189 -9.01 2.04 -7.15
CA PHE A 189 -7.76 2.26 -7.86
C PHE A 189 -6.60 1.56 -7.16
N ASN A 190 -5.80 0.84 -7.92
CA ASN A 190 -4.57 0.19 -7.49
C ASN A 190 -3.40 1.14 -7.77
N ALA A 191 -2.94 1.86 -6.75
CA ALA A 191 -1.84 2.81 -6.88
C ALA A 191 -0.51 2.07 -7.00
N MET A 192 0.20 2.25 -8.10
CA MET A 192 1.51 1.64 -8.37
C MET A 192 2.60 2.35 -7.56
N THR A 193 2.59 2.22 -6.23
CA THR A 193 3.51 2.86 -5.28
C THR A 193 4.86 2.15 -5.21
N TYR A 194 5.40 1.82 -6.35
CA TYR A 194 6.69 1.17 -6.58
C TYR A 194 7.29 1.69 -7.89
N ASP A 195 8.48 1.20 -8.27
CA ASP A 195 9.26 1.75 -9.36
C ASP A 195 9.52 3.26 -9.20
N ILE A 196 9.66 3.69 -7.93
CA ILE A 196 9.96 5.08 -7.62
C ILE A 196 11.38 5.39 -8.06
N HIS A 197 12.32 4.50 -7.79
CA HIS A 197 13.67 4.55 -8.35
C HIS A 197 13.95 3.36 -9.27
N GLY A 198 14.80 3.57 -10.26
CA GLY A 198 15.21 2.57 -11.24
C GLY A 198 16.31 3.06 -12.16
N GLY A 199 16.47 2.41 -13.32
CA GLY A 199 17.47 2.79 -14.31
C GLY A 199 17.27 4.19 -14.93
N TRP A 200 16.17 4.84 -14.67
CA TRP A 200 15.83 6.21 -15.06
C TRP A 200 16.22 7.26 -14.02
N SER A 201 16.51 6.84 -12.78
CA SER A 201 16.86 7.74 -11.68
C SER A 201 18.31 8.19 -11.77
N SER A 202 18.61 9.40 -11.28
CA SER A 202 19.96 9.96 -11.25
C SER A 202 20.86 9.32 -10.18
N HIS A 203 20.27 8.54 -9.26
CA HIS A 203 20.94 7.89 -8.13
C HIS A 203 20.32 6.53 -7.82
N ALA A 204 21.03 5.69 -7.08
CA ALA A 204 20.52 4.43 -6.58
C ALA A 204 19.56 4.68 -5.42
N GLY A 205 18.28 4.40 -5.61
CA GLY A 205 17.25 4.63 -4.60
C GLY A 205 16.40 3.41 -4.28
N HIS A 206 15.56 3.51 -3.28
CA HIS A 206 14.62 2.44 -2.92
C HIS A 206 13.54 2.25 -3.99
N ASN A 207 13.19 1.00 -4.30
CA ASN A 207 12.10 0.66 -5.20
C ASN A 207 10.76 1.27 -4.75
N SER A 208 10.47 1.23 -3.45
CA SER A 208 9.20 1.68 -2.87
C SER A 208 9.41 2.28 -1.48
N PRO A 209 10.14 3.40 -1.34
CA PRO A 209 10.35 4.05 -0.05
C PRO A 209 9.04 4.62 0.48
N LEU A 210 8.72 4.35 1.76
CA LEU A 210 7.53 4.94 2.37
C LEU A 210 7.62 6.47 2.43
N TYR A 211 8.80 6.99 2.77
CA TYR A 211 9.10 8.43 2.80
C TYR A 211 10.33 8.74 1.94
N GLN A 212 10.43 9.99 1.46
CA GLN A 212 11.55 10.43 0.64
C GLN A 212 12.87 10.30 1.39
N SER A 213 13.83 9.62 0.78
CA SER A 213 15.19 9.47 1.27
C SER A 213 16.17 9.58 0.09
N PRO A 214 16.93 10.70 0.00
CA PRO A 214 16.96 11.82 0.95
C PRO A 214 15.70 12.68 0.93
N GLN A 215 15.52 13.50 1.95
CA GLN A 215 14.39 14.44 2.00
C GLN A 215 14.43 15.39 0.79
N GLY A 216 13.28 15.54 0.11
CA GLY A 216 13.17 16.35 -1.11
C GLY A 216 13.63 15.63 -2.37
N ASP A 217 13.77 14.31 -2.31
CA ASP A 217 14.07 13.47 -3.47
C ASP A 217 13.05 13.72 -4.60
N PRO A 218 13.50 14.10 -5.83
CA PRO A 218 12.59 14.41 -6.93
C PRO A 218 11.81 13.18 -7.42
N ASP A 219 12.32 11.96 -7.21
CA ASP A 219 11.66 10.71 -7.62
C ASP A 219 10.48 10.35 -6.66
N GLY A 220 10.48 10.92 -5.45
CA GLY A 220 9.34 10.84 -4.55
C GLY A 220 9.36 9.68 -3.57
N SER A 221 8.17 9.21 -3.19
CA SER A 221 7.94 8.14 -2.22
C SER A 221 6.50 7.61 -2.32
N VAL A 222 6.18 6.53 -1.62
CA VAL A 222 4.81 6.06 -1.44
C VAL A 222 3.91 7.19 -0.90
N GLN A 223 4.37 7.90 0.12
CA GLN A 223 3.63 9.01 0.72
C GLN A 223 3.33 10.12 -0.30
N THR A 224 4.32 10.54 -1.08
CA THR A 224 4.11 11.60 -2.09
C THR A 224 3.16 11.14 -3.18
N GLY A 225 3.23 9.87 -3.59
CA GLY A 225 2.34 9.28 -4.60
C GLY A 225 0.89 9.19 -4.12
N ILE A 226 0.65 8.71 -2.91
CA ILE A 226 -0.70 8.68 -2.33
C ILE A 226 -1.25 10.10 -2.16
N ASN A 227 -0.44 11.05 -1.67
CA ASN A 227 -0.84 12.45 -1.58
C ASN A 227 -1.18 13.07 -2.94
N TYR A 228 -0.41 12.71 -3.99
CA TYR A 228 -0.70 13.13 -5.36
C TYR A 228 -2.08 12.65 -5.79
N LEU A 229 -2.39 11.36 -5.68
CA LEU A 229 -3.68 10.80 -6.11
C LEU A 229 -4.87 11.40 -5.34
N ILE A 230 -4.75 11.57 -4.02
CA ILE A 230 -5.77 12.24 -3.20
C ILE A 230 -5.95 13.70 -3.64
N SER A 231 -4.87 14.43 -3.92
CA SER A 231 -4.93 15.80 -4.40
C SER A 231 -5.57 15.94 -5.79
N ARG A 232 -5.53 14.86 -6.58
CA ARG A 232 -6.19 14.75 -7.90
C ARG A 232 -7.67 14.35 -7.79
N GLY A 233 -8.16 14.14 -6.56
CA GLY A 233 -9.58 13.97 -6.26
C GLY A 233 -10.05 12.54 -6.06
N ILE A 234 -9.16 11.54 -6.00
CA ILE A 234 -9.53 10.17 -5.65
C ILE A 234 -9.78 10.10 -4.13
N PRO A 235 -10.93 9.61 -3.67
CA PRO A 235 -11.19 9.40 -2.26
C PRO A 235 -10.25 8.32 -1.69
N PRO A 236 -9.68 8.50 -0.47
CA PRO A 236 -8.77 7.53 0.14
C PRO A 236 -9.33 6.11 0.19
N GLU A 237 -10.62 5.95 0.47
CA GLU A 237 -11.31 4.66 0.54
C GLU A 237 -11.40 3.92 -0.81
N LYS A 238 -11.21 4.62 -1.92
CA LYS A 238 -11.08 4.03 -3.26
C LYS A 238 -9.64 3.72 -3.65
N LEU A 239 -8.63 4.03 -2.84
CA LEU A 239 -7.23 3.76 -3.12
C LEU A 239 -6.74 2.49 -2.42
N ASN A 240 -6.04 1.63 -3.16
CA ASN A 240 -5.24 0.55 -2.63
C ASN A 240 -3.76 0.88 -2.86
N MET A 241 -2.96 0.80 -1.80
CA MET A 241 -1.53 1.09 -1.87
C MET A 241 -0.75 -0.12 -2.39
N GLY A 242 0.04 0.05 -3.43
CA GLY A 242 0.89 -1.00 -4.00
C GLY A 242 2.08 -1.38 -3.12
N ILE A 243 2.31 -2.67 -2.97
CA ILE A 243 3.45 -3.26 -2.27
C ILE A 243 4.18 -4.16 -3.26
N PRO A 244 5.45 -3.86 -3.59
CA PRO A 244 6.20 -4.69 -4.52
C PRO A 244 6.77 -5.93 -3.83
N PHE A 245 6.61 -7.08 -4.45
CA PHE A 245 7.28 -8.32 -4.05
C PHE A 245 8.56 -8.54 -4.86
N TRP A 246 9.23 -7.45 -5.22
CA TRP A 246 10.55 -7.45 -5.87
C TRP A 246 11.38 -6.24 -5.43
N GLY A 247 12.67 -6.34 -5.64
CA GLY A 247 13.64 -5.27 -5.38
C GLY A 247 14.48 -4.94 -6.59
N LYS A 248 15.40 -3.99 -6.44
CA LYS A 248 16.29 -3.50 -7.49
C LYS A 248 17.74 -3.58 -7.07
N GLN A 249 18.57 -4.19 -7.92
CA GLN A 249 20.02 -4.26 -7.72
C GLN A 249 20.71 -3.16 -8.51
N TYR A 250 21.57 -2.40 -7.82
CA TYR A 250 22.43 -1.36 -8.38
C TYR A 250 23.91 -1.69 -8.24
N ASN A 251 24.73 -1.28 -9.19
CA ASN A 251 26.20 -1.35 -9.08
C ASN A 251 26.72 -0.10 -8.36
N THR A 252 26.70 -0.12 -7.05
CA THR A 252 27.18 0.91 -6.12
C THR A 252 27.28 0.29 -4.72
N SER A 253 28.01 0.93 -3.82
CA SER A 253 28.08 0.54 -2.41
C SER A 253 27.16 1.37 -1.49
N MET A 254 26.42 2.35 -2.04
CA MET A 254 25.71 3.35 -1.24
C MET A 254 24.29 3.55 -1.76
N ILE A 255 23.32 3.46 -0.86
CA ILE A 255 21.98 4.01 -1.11
C ILE A 255 22.08 5.54 -1.32
N ASN A 256 21.28 6.08 -2.19
CA ASN A 256 21.27 7.49 -2.62
C ASN A 256 22.58 7.95 -3.28
N GLY A 257 23.47 7.02 -3.62
CA GLY A 257 24.72 7.29 -4.31
C GLY A 257 24.62 7.12 -5.83
N ASN A 258 25.64 7.60 -6.54
CA ASN A 258 25.77 7.32 -7.96
C ASN A 258 25.95 5.83 -8.20
N TYR A 259 25.40 5.32 -9.29
CA TYR A 259 25.55 3.94 -9.72
C TYR A 259 26.03 3.86 -11.17
N THR A 260 26.45 2.68 -11.61
CA THR A 260 26.90 2.43 -12.98
C THR A 260 26.20 1.21 -13.58
N GLY A 261 26.17 1.15 -14.91
CA GLY A 261 25.59 0.01 -15.63
C GLY A 261 24.07 -0.10 -15.48
N THR A 262 23.54 -1.30 -15.67
CA THR A 262 22.10 -1.59 -15.68
C THR A 262 21.59 -1.89 -14.29
N VAL A 263 20.44 -1.34 -13.93
CA VAL A 263 19.65 -1.74 -12.75
C VAL A 263 18.91 -3.03 -13.08
N VAL A 264 18.89 -3.98 -12.15
CA VAL A 264 18.29 -5.30 -12.33
C VAL A 264 17.18 -5.53 -11.32
N ASP A 265 16.02 -5.90 -11.80
CA ASP A 265 14.90 -6.31 -10.94
C ASP A 265 15.14 -7.73 -10.41
N MET A 266 14.83 -7.95 -9.13
CA MET A 266 15.03 -9.22 -8.44
C MET A 266 13.78 -9.57 -7.65
N TYR A 267 13.20 -10.76 -7.86
CA TYR A 267 12.07 -11.23 -7.09
C TYR A 267 12.43 -11.41 -5.61
N TYR A 268 11.49 -11.12 -4.72
CA TYR A 268 11.75 -11.14 -3.28
C TYR A 268 12.29 -12.50 -2.80
N ASN A 269 11.71 -13.62 -3.27
CA ASN A 269 12.17 -14.97 -2.95
C ASN A 269 13.60 -15.29 -3.45
N THR A 270 14.18 -14.46 -4.33
CA THR A 270 15.59 -14.54 -4.75
C THR A 270 16.50 -13.63 -3.94
N ILE A 271 15.93 -12.66 -3.21
CA ILE A 271 16.67 -11.72 -2.36
C ILE A 271 16.88 -12.31 -0.96
N THR A 272 15.86 -12.90 -0.36
CA THR A 272 15.91 -13.42 1.02
C THR A 272 17.03 -14.40 1.28
N PRO A 273 17.39 -15.34 0.38
CA PRO A 273 18.52 -16.26 0.59
C PRO A 273 19.90 -15.57 0.59
N LEU A 274 20.00 -14.34 0.15
CA LEU A 274 21.25 -13.58 0.12
C LEU A 274 21.57 -12.96 1.47
N ILE A 275 20.59 -12.74 2.34
CA ILE A 275 20.74 -12.09 3.64
C ILE A 275 21.70 -12.90 4.51
N GLY A 276 22.82 -12.27 4.93
CA GLY A 276 23.87 -12.94 5.69
C GLY A 276 24.72 -13.93 4.88
N ASN A 277 24.48 -14.06 3.58
CA ASN A 277 25.21 -14.94 2.68
C ASN A 277 25.90 -14.12 1.58
N GLY A 278 26.97 -13.44 1.94
CA GLY A 278 27.73 -12.52 1.08
C GLY A 278 27.07 -11.14 0.94
N TRP A 279 26.03 -10.85 1.73
CA TRP A 279 25.32 -9.58 1.75
C TRP A 279 24.93 -9.18 3.17
N VAL A 280 25.21 -7.92 3.53
CA VAL A 280 24.91 -7.31 4.82
C VAL A 280 23.55 -6.61 4.74
N TYR A 281 22.69 -6.90 5.70
CA TYR A 281 21.42 -6.21 5.87
C TYR A 281 21.63 -4.82 6.47
N GLU A 282 20.98 -3.83 5.86
CA GLU A 282 20.94 -2.45 6.32
C GLU A 282 19.49 -1.95 6.34
N TRP A 283 19.22 -0.94 7.14
CA TRP A 283 17.90 -0.32 7.26
C TRP A 283 17.99 1.19 7.07
N ASP A 284 17.25 1.72 6.08
CA ASP A 284 17.06 3.16 5.94
C ASP A 284 15.90 3.63 6.85
N ASN A 285 16.25 4.25 7.96
CA ASN A 285 15.26 4.71 8.93
C ASN A 285 14.42 5.89 8.41
N VAL A 286 14.86 6.61 7.40
CA VAL A 286 14.07 7.69 6.74
C VAL A 286 13.06 7.07 5.79
N ALA A 287 13.52 6.27 4.83
CA ALA A 287 12.65 5.60 3.85
C ALA A 287 11.71 4.56 4.46
N LYS A 288 12.02 4.02 5.65
CA LYS A 288 11.38 2.84 6.26
C LYS A 288 11.45 1.63 5.35
N CYS A 289 12.61 1.43 4.75
CA CYS A 289 12.90 0.33 3.83
C CYS A 289 14.23 -0.33 4.14
N PRO A 290 14.34 -1.66 3.95
CA PRO A 290 15.62 -2.36 3.98
C PRO A 290 16.39 -2.20 2.68
N TYR A 291 17.69 -2.47 2.76
CA TYR A 291 18.53 -2.73 1.61
C TYR A 291 19.67 -3.67 2.00
N LEU A 292 20.24 -4.35 1.02
CA LEU A 292 21.40 -5.19 1.20
C LEU A 292 22.62 -4.51 0.59
N VAL A 293 23.76 -4.63 1.25
CA VAL A 293 25.08 -4.23 0.73
C VAL A 293 25.91 -5.48 0.55
N LYS A 294 26.46 -5.68 -0.65
CA LYS A 294 27.36 -6.81 -0.90
C LYS A 294 28.66 -6.67 -0.12
N ASP A 295 29.21 -7.77 0.41
CA ASP A 295 30.43 -7.77 1.23
C ASP A 295 31.64 -7.10 0.58
N ASP A 296 31.73 -7.19 -0.76
CA ASP A 296 32.79 -6.55 -1.55
C ASP A 296 32.50 -5.07 -1.88
N LEU A 297 31.42 -4.52 -1.36
CA LEU A 297 30.97 -3.13 -1.55
C LEU A 297 30.76 -2.72 -3.01
N THR A 298 30.45 -3.67 -3.89
CA THR A 298 30.25 -3.38 -5.34
C THR A 298 28.80 -3.19 -5.72
N LYS A 299 27.86 -3.69 -4.89
CA LYS A 299 26.42 -3.70 -5.20
C LYS A 299 25.56 -3.46 -3.98
N ILE A 300 24.38 -2.89 -4.21
CA ILE A 300 23.27 -2.89 -3.25
C ILE A 300 22.02 -3.52 -3.87
N ILE A 301 21.12 -4.02 -3.04
CA ILE A 301 19.78 -4.44 -3.42
C ILE A 301 18.79 -3.71 -2.52
N THR A 302 17.86 -2.96 -3.12
CA THR A 302 16.76 -2.30 -2.42
C THR A 302 15.49 -3.13 -2.56
N TYR A 303 14.72 -3.32 -1.49
CA TYR A 303 13.56 -4.22 -1.48
C TYR A 303 12.60 -3.87 -0.33
N ASP A 304 11.51 -4.60 -0.21
CA ASP A 304 10.64 -4.59 0.97
C ASP A 304 10.82 -5.87 1.80
N ASN A 305 10.65 -5.77 3.11
CA ASN A 305 10.63 -6.91 4.04
C ASN A 305 9.39 -6.82 4.96
N PRO A 306 9.12 -7.82 5.83
CA PRO A 306 7.98 -7.78 6.74
C PRO A 306 7.88 -6.49 7.56
N LEU A 307 9.01 -5.93 8.02
CA LEU A 307 9.02 -4.67 8.78
C LEU A 307 8.62 -3.45 7.93
N SER A 308 9.11 -3.32 6.70
CA SER A 308 8.70 -2.22 5.81
C SER A 308 7.22 -2.35 5.41
N VAL A 309 6.73 -3.58 5.23
CA VAL A 309 5.30 -3.86 4.98
C VAL A 309 4.45 -3.47 6.18
N GLU A 310 4.88 -3.76 7.42
CA GLU A 310 4.22 -3.27 8.64
C GLU A 310 4.08 -1.74 8.61
N TYR A 311 5.17 -1.00 8.35
CA TYR A 311 5.11 0.48 8.25
C TYR A 311 4.15 0.95 7.15
N LYS A 312 4.13 0.29 5.99
CA LYS A 312 3.24 0.60 4.88
C LYS A 312 1.77 0.32 5.22
N CYS A 313 1.45 -0.83 5.81
CA CYS A 313 0.10 -1.17 6.26
C CYS A 313 -0.41 -0.17 7.32
N ASN A 314 0.43 0.18 8.28
CA ASN A 314 0.11 1.18 9.29
C ASN A 314 -0.14 2.57 8.66
N TYR A 315 0.69 2.97 7.68
CA TYR A 315 0.47 4.21 6.92
C TYR A 315 -0.86 4.18 6.16
N ALA A 316 -1.18 3.08 5.48
CA ALA A 316 -2.43 2.94 4.73
C ALA A 316 -3.66 3.04 5.66
N LYS A 317 -3.62 2.41 6.84
CA LYS A 317 -4.68 2.52 7.89
C LYS A 317 -4.86 3.97 8.35
N VAL A 318 -3.76 4.68 8.67
CA VAL A 318 -3.80 6.09 9.10
C VAL A 318 -4.37 7.01 8.03
N ARG A 319 -4.13 6.69 6.78
CA ARG A 319 -4.64 7.46 5.63
C ARG A 319 -6.06 7.05 5.22
N ASN A 320 -6.69 6.11 5.92
CA ASN A 320 -8.00 5.53 5.61
C ASN A 320 -8.07 5.02 4.17
N LEU A 321 -7.00 4.39 3.68
CA LEU A 321 -7.02 3.78 2.35
C LEU A 321 -7.94 2.56 2.36
N GLY A 322 -8.57 2.30 1.21
CA GLY A 322 -9.50 1.18 1.06
C GLY A 322 -8.83 -0.19 1.02
N GLY A 323 -7.51 -0.25 0.77
CA GLY A 323 -6.81 -1.52 0.68
C GLY A 323 -5.32 -1.40 0.43
N VAL A 324 -4.72 -2.57 0.25
CA VAL A 324 -3.36 -2.75 -0.27
C VAL A 324 -3.41 -3.63 -1.52
N MET A 325 -2.44 -3.45 -2.39
CA MET A 325 -2.30 -4.21 -3.64
C MET A 325 -0.89 -4.78 -3.74
N VAL A 326 -0.76 -5.99 -4.21
CA VAL A 326 0.52 -6.71 -4.36
C VAL A 326 0.85 -6.91 -5.83
N TRP A 327 2.01 -6.48 -6.25
CA TRP A 327 2.68 -6.89 -7.47
C TRP A 327 3.97 -7.65 -7.13
N ALA A 328 4.07 -8.99 -7.30
CA ALA A 328 3.05 -9.87 -7.78
C ALA A 328 3.07 -11.21 -7.02
N LEU A 329 1.98 -11.94 -7.11
CA LEU A 329 1.89 -13.30 -6.60
C LEU A 329 2.95 -14.19 -7.23
N GLY A 330 3.48 -15.14 -6.46
CA GLY A 330 4.56 -16.04 -6.89
C GLY A 330 5.98 -15.47 -6.70
N TYR A 331 6.12 -14.22 -6.23
CA TYR A 331 7.42 -13.61 -5.94
C TYR A 331 7.78 -13.61 -4.45
N ASP A 332 6.83 -13.95 -3.57
CA ASP A 332 7.03 -13.98 -2.11
C ASP A 332 7.94 -15.13 -1.67
N ASP A 333 8.55 -14.97 -0.51
CA ASP A 333 9.21 -16.06 0.20
C ASP A 333 8.16 -16.85 0.98
N MET A 334 8.08 -18.14 0.71
CA MET A 334 7.12 -19.04 1.38
C MET A 334 7.50 -19.37 2.82
N ASN A 335 8.65 -18.89 3.32
CA ASN A 335 9.04 -19.02 4.72
C ASN A 335 8.22 -18.02 5.56
N MET A 336 7.41 -18.53 6.49
CA MET A 336 6.47 -17.72 7.29
C MET A 336 7.11 -16.53 8.01
N SER A 337 8.36 -16.63 8.43
CA SER A 337 9.06 -15.53 9.12
C SER A 337 9.48 -14.39 8.18
N GLU A 338 9.58 -14.66 6.89
CA GLU A 338 10.04 -13.72 5.87
C GLU A 338 8.92 -13.33 4.88
N SER A 339 7.75 -13.97 4.96
CA SER A 339 6.65 -13.74 4.02
C SER A 339 6.09 -12.33 4.11
N LEU A 340 6.07 -11.63 2.98
CA LEU A 340 5.41 -10.32 2.83
C LEU A 340 3.89 -10.47 2.88
N THR A 341 3.35 -11.56 2.34
CA THR A 341 1.92 -11.91 2.45
C THR A 341 1.52 -12.09 3.92
N GLY A 342 2.33 -12.83 4.69
CA GLY A 342 2.11 -13.00 6.14
C GLY A 342 2.15 -11.67 6.90
N ALA A 343 3.04 -10.75 6.51
CA ALA A 343 3.09 -9.42 7.10
C ALA A 343 1.84 -8.58 6.75
N ILE A 344 1.32 -8.68 5.52
CA ILE A 344 0.06 -8.02 5.13
C ILE A 344 -1.10 -8.60 5.94
N ASN A 345 -1.21 -9.92 6.06
CA ASN A 345 -2.24 -10.56 6.87
C ASN A 345 -2.21 -10.05 8.32
N MET A 346 -1.03 -10.07 8.94
CA MET A 346 -0.84 -9.66 10.32
C MET A 346 -1.10 -8.17 10.56
N HIS A 347 -0.67 -7.29 9.64
CA HIS A 347 -0.67 -5.84 9.89
C HIS A 347 -1.79 -5.08 9.17
N TRP A 348 -2.41 -5.66 8.14
CA TRP A 348 -3.53 -5.03 7.43
C TRP A 348 -4.87 -5.61 7.84
N LEU A 349 -5.02 -6.95 7.86
CA LEU A 349 -6.30 -7.62 8.09
C LEU A 349 -6.61 -7.83 9.58
N SER A 350 -5.60 -8.00 10.44
CA SER A 350 -5.87 -8.17 11.87
C SER A 350 -6.60 -6.96 12.43
N VAL A 351 -7.73 -7.22 13.07
CA VAL A 351 -8.39 -6.22 13.91
C VAL A 351 -7.48 -6.01 15.12
N PRO A 352 -7.09 -4.78 15.47
CA PRO A 352 -6.33 -4.54 16.68
C PRO A 352 -7.09 -5.12 17.87
N GLU A 353 -6.45 -5.95 18.69
CA GLU A 353 -7.07 -6.55 19.88
C GLU A 353 -7.54 -5.51 20.91
N ASN A 354 -7.08 -4.27 20.76
CA ASN A 354 -7.56 -3.11 21.50
C ASN A 354 -7.67 -1.90 20.55
N GLU A 355 -8.69 -1.08 20.70
CA GLU A 355 -8.84 0.22 19.99
C GLU A 355 -7.62 1.17 20.17
N SER A 356 -6.74 0.89 21.13
CA SER A 356 -5.50 1.62 21.37
C SER A 356 -4.38 1.32 20.34
N ASP A 357 -4.52 0.29 19.51
CA ASP A 357 -3.52 -0.10 18.49
C ASP A 357 -3.82 0.49 17.11
N ILE A 358 -5.01 1.03 16.90
CA ILE A 358 -5.30 1.92 15.77
C ILE A 358 -4.54 3.21 16.03
N LEU A 359 -3.68 3.61 15.10
CA LEU A 359 -3.01 4.91 15.19
C LEU A 359 -4.09 5.99 15.32
N PRO A 360 -4.19 6.69 16.45
CA PRO A 360 -5.27 7.64 16.66
C PRO A 360 -5.16 8.78 15.65
N ASN A 361 -6.29 9.31 15.21
CA ASN A 361 -6.37 10.58 14.49
C ASN A 361 -5.93 11.78 15.39
N ASP A 362 -5.17 11.51 16.45
CA ASP A 362 -4.68 12.49 17.40
C ASP A 362 -3.26 12.15 17.87
N VAL A 363 -2.53 13.15 18.31
CA VAL A 363 -1.25 12.98 19.00
C VAL A 363 -1.49 12.24 20.30
N ASN A 364 -0.83 11.11 20.49
CA ASN A 364 -0.91 10.33 21.73
C ASN A 364 0.46 9.85 22.19
N ILE A 365 0.50 9.33 23.40
CA ILE A 365 1.68 8.73 24.02
C ILE A 365 1.24 7.58 24.92
N ALA A 366 1.99 6.46 24.86
CA ALA A 366 1.83 5.30 25.73
C ALA A 366 3.20 4.89 26.28
N ILE A 367 3.24 4.50 27.54
CA ILE A 367 4.49 4.13 28.23
C ILE A 367 4.30 2.78 28.88
N TYR A 368 5.12 1.80 28.48
CA TYR A 368 5.00 0.43 28.98
C TYR A 368 6.36 -0.31 29.00
N PRO A 369 6.61 -1.07 30.07
CA PRO A 369 5.82 -1.18 31.27
C PRO A 369 5.77 0.14 32.05
N ASN A 370 4.68 0.39 32.79
CA ASN A 370 4.53 1.46 33.77
C ASN A 370 3.68 0.92 34.94
N PRO A 371 4.21 0.64 36.13
CA PRO A 371 5.60 0.93 36.60
C PRO A 371 6.70 0.18 35.84
N PHE A 372 7.93 0.73 35.84
CA PHE A 372 9.08 0.13 35.15
C PHE A 372 10.36 0.06 36.01
N ASN A 373 11.20 -0.95 35.69
CA ASN A 373 12.51 -1.20 36.29
C ASN A 373 13.35 -2.10 35.35
N PRO A 374 14.52 -1.75 34.90
CA PRO A 374 15.04 -0.39 34.82
C PRO A 374 14.65 0.32 33.51
N GLU A 375 14.03 -0.39 32.54
CA GLU A 375 13.72 0.10 31.19
C GLU A 375 12.22 0.22 30.96
N THR A 376 11.81 1.23 30.21
CA THR A 376 10.46 1.34 29.64
C THR A 376 10.52 1.71 28.16
N LYS A 377 9.43 1.46 27.45
CA LYS A 377 9.23 1.88 26.07
C LYS A 377 8.24 3.03 26.04
N ILE A 378 8.56 4.05 25.28
CA ILE A 378 7.72 5.21 25.03
C ILE A 378 7.27 5.15 23.58
N LYS A 379 6.00 4.79 23.38
CA LYS A 379 5.35 4.80 22.07
C LYS A 379 4.57 6.09 21.94
N PHE A 380 4.78 6.86 20.87
CA PHE A 380 4.04 8.09 20.61
C PHE A 380 3.69 8.22 19.14
N ASN A 381 2.58 8.91 18.87
CA ASN A 381 2.12 9.22 17.52
C ASN A 381 2.12 10.72 17.29
N ILE A 382 2.55 11.17 16.11
CA ILE A 382 2.47 12.56 15.67
C ILE A 382 1.77 12.65 14.32
N LEU A 383 0.94 13.69 14.15
CA LEU A 383 0.12 13.89 12.96
C LEU A 383 0.82 14.67 11.85
N GLN A 384 1.89 15.37 12.18
CA GLN A 384 2.64 16.24 11.28
C GLN A 384 4.14 16.13 11.55
N ASP A 385 4.89 16.10 10.47
CA ASP A 385 6.35 16.13 10.52
C ASP A 385 6.87 17.30 11.33
N GLY A 386 7.91 17.07 12.14
CA GLY A 386 8.57 18.14 12.87
C GLY A 386 9.37 17.71 14.09
N ASN A 387 9.85 18.71 14.83
CA ASN A 387 10.64 18.45 16.04
C ASN A 387 9.77 17.93 17.17
N VAL A 388 10.18 16.79 17.74
CA VAL A 388 9.59 16.19 18.93
C VAL A 388 10.55 16.30 20.09
N ARG A 389 10.04 16.70 21.26
CA ARG A 389 10.78 16.68 22.51
C ARG A 389 10.01 15.88 23.54
N ILE A 390 10.74 15.04 24.28
CA ILE A 390 10.21 14.30 25.43
C ILE A 390 11.03 14.67 26.65
N ILE A 391 10.35 15.24 27.63
CA ILE A 391 10.96 15.85 28.83
C ILE A 391 10.38 15.15 30.06
N ILE A 392 11.21 14.88 31.06
CA ILE A 392 10.74 14.36 32.36
C ILE A 392 10.81 15.47 33.44
N TYR A 393 9.76 15.50 34.26
CA TYR A 393 9.61 16.39 35.41
C TYR A 393 9.36 15.56 36.68
N ASN A 394 9.83 16.08 37.80
CA ASN A 394 9.49 15.55 39.11
C ASN A 394 8.13 16.09 39.62
N LEU A 395 7.70 15.64 40.80
CA LEU A 395 6.43 16.08 41.42
C LEU A 395 6.35 17.59 41.72
N ARG A 396 7.47 18.31 41.72
CA ARG A 396 7.52 19.76 41.91
C ARG A 396 7.41 20.53 40.60
N GLY A 397 7.34 19.83 39.46
CA GLY A 397 7.38 20.42 38.13
C GLY A 397 8.77 20.87 37.69
N GLU A 398 9.84 20.47 38.40
CA GLU A 398 11.21 20.69 37.98
C GLU A 398 11.63 19.72 36.93
N ARG A 399 12.21 20.20 35.81
CA ARG A 399 12.75 19.36 34.76
C ARG A 399 13.93 18.55 35.30
N VAL A 400 13.84 17.23 35.20
CA VAL A 400 14.88 16.31 35.66
C VAL A 400 15.62 15.58 34.53
N GLY A 401 15.07 15.62 33.32
CA GLY A 401 15.75 15.01 32.15
C GLY A 401 15.15 15.42 30.81
N LEU A 402 15.90 15.15 29.74
CA LEU A 402 15.48 15.24 28.34
C LEU A 402 15.73 13.90 27.69
N ILE A 403 14.65 13.18 27.36
CA ILE A 403 14.73 11.85 26.75
C ILE A 403 14.99 11.95 25.27
N GLU A 404 14.28 12.90 24.61
CA GLU A 404 14.28 13.01 23.15
C GLU A 404 14.23 14.47 22.70
N ASN A 405 14.94 14.80 21.62
CA ASN A 405 14.89 16.09 20.95
C ASN A 405 15.34 15.96 19.51
N ASN A 406 14.51 15.31 18.68
CA ASN A 406 14.83 15.02 17.29
C ASN A 406 13.65 15.36 16.37
N TYR A 407 13.95 15.44 15.07
CA TYR A 407 12.94 15.57 14.03
C TYR A 407 12.34 14.20 13.75
N TYR A 408 11.00 14.13 13.67
CA TYR A 408 10.24 12.92 13.35
C TYR A 408 9.25 13.20 12.23
N HIS A 409 9.02 12.20 11.38
CA HIS A 409 7.92 12.23 10.42
C HIS A 409 6.60 11.87 11.11
N SER A 410 5.47 12.29 10.50
CA SER A 410 4.13 11.89 10.95
C SER A 410 4.03 10.36 11.02
N GLY A 411 3.38 9.86 12.06
CA GLY A 411 3.26 8.43 12.33
C GLY A 411 3.61 8.05 13.77
N THR A 412 3.68 6.74 14.00
CA THR A 412 3.98 6.17 15.32
C THR A 412 5.48 5.90 15.46
N HIS A 413 6.00 6.24 16.63
CA HIS A 413 7.40 6.08 16.98
C HIS A 413 7.53 5.35 18.31
N LEU A 414 8.61 4.57 18.45
CA LEU A 414 8.94 3.84 19.66
C LEU A 414 10.38 4.15 20.05
N ILE A 415 10.57 4.60 21.29
CA ILE A 415 11.90 4.77 21.89
C ILE A 415 12.02 3.95 23.17
N LYS A 416 13.21 3.45 23.42
CA LYS A 416 13.54 2.80 24.68
C LYS A 416 14.16 3.83 25.62
N TYR A 417 13.71 3.83 26.87
CA TYR A 417 14.24 4.71 27.88
C TYR A 417 14.74 3.94 29.10
N HIS A 418 15.98 4.21 29.47
CA HIS A 418 16.65 3.65 30.65
C HIS A 418 17.30 4.75 31.45
N PRO A 419 16.77 5.12 32.62
CA PRO A 419 17.24 6.28 33.40
C PRO A 419 18.73 6.26 33.75
N GLU A 420 19.30 5.08 34.00
CA GLU A 420 20.71 4.96 34.42
C GLU A 420 21.72 5.22 33.29
N THR A 421 21.30 5.09 32.02
CA THR A 421 22.18 5.35 30.87
C THR A 421 22.13 6.82 30.43
N SER A 422 21.14 7.58 30.86
CA SER A 422 20.88 8.96 30.43
C SER A 422 21.56 10.05 31.28
N HIS A 423 22.50 9.72 32.16
CA HIS A 423 23.16 10.63 33.11
C HIS A 423 22.19 11.31 34.12
N ASP A 424 20.94 10.88 34.15
CA ASP A 424 19.89 11.41 35.01
C ASP A 424 19.82 10.55 36.28
N ASN A 425 20.18 11.10 37.42
CA ASN A 425 20.09 10.42 38.72
C ASN A 425 18.64 10.39 39.22
N PHE A 426 17.87 9.42 38.74
CA PHE A 426 16.51 9.19 39.22
C PHE A 426 16.50 8.29 40.46
N SER A 427 15.72 8.67 41.44
CA SER A 427 15.29 7.80 42.55
C SER A 427 13.97 7.12 42.20
N SER A 428 13.66 5.99 42.84
CA SER A 428 12.30 5.40 42.75
C SER A 428 11.26 6.45 43.09
N GLY A 429 10.22 6.58 42.26
CA GLY A 429 9.19 7.58 42.46
C GLY A 429 8.33 7.89 41.26
N VAL A 430 7.39 8.79 41.45
CA VAL A 430 6.48 9.29 40.44
C VAL A 430 7.11 10.47 39.69
N TYR A 431 7.03 10.42 38.36
CA TYR A 431 7.47 11.48 37.46
C TYR A 431 6.37 11.77 36.44
N PHE A 432 6.49 12.90 35.74
CA PHE A 432 5.64 13.27 34.61
C PHE A 432 6.50 13.36 33.36
N LEU A 433 6.06 12.72 32.30
CA LEU A 433 6.69 12.75 31.00
C LEU A 433 5.85 13.65 30.09
N GLU A 434 6.45 14.71 29.55
CA GLU A 434 5.83 15.64 28.61
C GLU A 434 6.33 15.37 27.20
N LEU A 435 5.41 15.01 26.30
CA LEU A 435 5.62 14.95 24.86
C LEU A 435 5.23 16.30 24.25
N ILE A 436 6.14 16.92 23.51
CA ILE A 436 5.92 18.17 22.78
C ILE A 436 6.12 17.88 21.30
N THR A 437 5.07 18.07 20.53
CA THR A 437 5.05 17.90 19.06
C THR A 437 4.76 19.25 18.38
N PRO A 438 4.85 19.36 17.04
CA PRO A 438 4.48 20.58 16.33
C PRO A 438 3.05 21.06 16.58
N THR A 439 2.12 20.13 16.86
CA THR A 439 0.68 20.42 16.94
C THR A 439 0.10 20.29 18.33
N LYS A 440 0.76 19.57 19.26
CA LYS A 440 0.17 19.25 20.57
C LYS A 440 1.22 19.03 21.66
N ARG A 441 0.79 19.19 22.92
CA ARG A 441 1.54 18.76 24.10
C ARG A 441 0.69 17.77 24.90
N LEU A 442 1.33 16.70 25.36
CA LEU A 442 0.70 15.68 26.21
C LEU A 442 1.58 15.42 27.42
N THR A 443 0.95 15.09 28.53
CA THR A 443 1.67 14.76 29.78
C THR A 443 1.13 13.44 30.32
N GLU A 444 2.03 12.49 30.57
CA GLU A 444 1.72 11.19 31.14
C GLU A 444 2.48 10.96 32.46
N LYS A 445 1.79 10.29 33.39
CA LYS A 445 2.37 9.92 34.68
C LYS A 445 3.15 8.60 34.53
N ILE A 446 4.40 8.59 35.02
CA ILE A 446 5.22 7.38 35.04
C ILE A 446 5.67 7.06 36.47
N LEU A 447 5.84 5.79 36.77
CA LEU A 447 6.34 5.29 38.05
C LEU A 447 7.63 4.49 37.81
N TYR A 448 8.75 5.02 38.27
CA TYR A 448 10.04 4.34 38.23
C TYR A 448 10.29 3.62 39.54
N LEU A 449 10.70 2.36 39.46
CA LEU A 449 11.07 1.49 40.57
C LEU A 449 12.54 1.07 40.39
N LYS A 450 13.41 1.46 41.31
CA LYS A 450 14.83 1.12 41.29
C LYS A 450 15.10 -0.22 42.00
#